data_6cc4edda3aa871a36574cff52278a19c
#
_entry.id   6cc4edda3aa871a36574cff52278a19c
#
_cell.length_a   1.000
_cell.length_b   1.000
_cell.length_c   1.000
_cell.angle_alpha   90.00
_cell.angle_beta   90.00
_cell.angle_gamma   90.00
#
_symmetry.space_group_name_H-M   'P 1'
#
loop_
_entity.id
_entity.type
_entity.pdbx_description
1 polymer ?
#
loop_
_entity_poly.entity_id
_entity_poly.type
_entity_poly.pdbx_seq_one_letter_code
_entity_poly.pdbx_strand_id
1 'polypeptide(L)'
;MKYFEAKMSYPQFLKYLVPSVLTMIFLSFYTTIDGFFVSRYAGSDALAGINIVIPITCVIFGTSVMLATGSGAIIGERMGQKREQEANEIFTFITIVLFVLSVAFTAVGILFLKPICIFLGSSERLMEHVVPYAFVIFLGSVSMSFKLFFEYLVRTDGRSYIGMIMSLTGLAFNIVFDYIFVAVFRLGTLGAAWGTFLSITVSMLIGFIYFLKYSHIRFCRPKTDMSVLLKSCTNGSSEMLTEMSTGITTFLFNLIIMQYFGEDGVAAVTIIMYIYYFFIAFYMGIAVAAAPIISYNYGSENHDKIREITRYSFITIAISSVLILKVSLVFGKQIIHLFVGNGNVFTLTWDGLKLFSPVFLFIGLNVFLSGYFTALGKGFISALISSMRSLILVAVFILILPKLIGVAGIWMTMPLAEAVTIFMAVYLYRTYGKSFMQENSRATS
;
A
#
# COMPACT_ATOMS: atom_id res chain seq x y z
N MET A 1 -2.53 4.73 -23.42
CA MET A 1 -2.11 6.13 -23.54
C MET A 1 -3.20 7.15 -23.88
N LYS A 2 -4.33 6.75 -24.54
CA LYS A 2 -5.43 7.68 -24.88
C LYS A 2 -5.90 8.61 -23.74
N TYR A 3 -5.92 8.11 -22.50
CA TYR A 3 -6.32 8.90 -21.32
C TYR A 3 -5.25 9.87 -20.82
N PHE A 4 -3.99 9.73 -21.24
CA PHE A 4 -2.89 10.58 -20.76
C PHE A 4 -2.86 11.91 -21.50
N GLU A 5 -3.15 11.92 -22.80
CA GLU A 5 -3.06 13.10 -23.64
C GLU A 5 -4.41 13.83 -23.84
N ALA A 6 -5.50 13.06 -23.97
CA ALA A 6 -6.81 13.62 -24.26
C ALA A 6 -7.40 14.41 -23.08
N LYS A 7 -8.12 15.50 -23.37
CA LYS A 7 -8.96 16.16 -22.36
C LYS A 7 -9.97 15.15 -21.81
N MET A 8 -10.14 15.15 -20.50
CA MET A 8 -10.99 14.21 -19.79
C MET A 8 -12.05 14.97 -19.01
N SER A 9 -13.31 14.60 -19.18
CA SER A 9 -14.38 15.13 -18.33
C SER A 9 -14.32 14.48 -16.93
N TYR A 10 -14.91 15.13 -15.92
CA TYR A 10 -14.93 14.57 -14.56
C TYR A 10 -15.55 13.16 -14.48
N PRO A 11 -16.67 12.84 -15.16
CA PRO A 11 -17.20 11.47 -15.18
C PRO A 11 -16.25 10.45 -15.84
N GLN A 12 -15.51 10.84 -16.88
CA GLN A 12 -14.50 9.98 -17.50
C GLN A 12 -13.33 9.72 -16.54
N PHE A 13 -12.92 10.73 -15.77
CA PHE A 13 -11.92 10.57 -14.73
C PHE A 13 -12.39 9.59 -13.65
N LEU A 14 -13.61 9.73 -13.16
CA LEU A 14 -14.17 8.78 -12.18
C LEU A 14 -14.17 7.35 -12.74
N LYS A 15 -14.59 7.14 -13.99
CA LYS A 15 -14.53 5.82 -14.65
C LYS A 15 -13.10 5.29 -14.77
N TYR A 16 -12.12 6.16 -14.98
CA TYR A 16 -10.71 5.78 -15.04
C TYR A 16 -10.15 5.36 -13.68
N LEU A 17 -10.64 5.96 -12.58
CA LEU A 17 -10.22 5.60 -11.22
C LEU A 17 -10.70 4.20 -10.79
N VAL A 18 -11.88 3.76 -11.25
CA VAL A 18 -12.55 2.54 -10.77
C VAL A 18 -11.62 1.32 -10.76
N PRO A 19 -10.90 0.96 -11.83
CA PRO A 19 -10.04 -0.22 -11.81
C PRO A 19 -8.96 -0.16 -10.72
N SER A 20 -8.32 1.01 -10.53
CA SER A 20 -7.27 1.17 -9.53
C SER A 20 -7.82 1.15 -8.10
N VAL A 21 -8.97 1.77 -7.88
CA VAL A 21 -9.65 1.75 -6.57
C VAL A 21 -10.07 0.32 -6.22
N LEU A 22 -10.68 -0.41 -7.15
CA LEU A 22 -11.07 -1.80 -6.93
C LEU A 22 -9.84 -2.68 -6.66
N THR A 23 -8.73 -2.46 -7.37
CA THR A 23 -7.46 -3.17 -7.12
C THR A 23 -7.01 -3.01 -5.67
N MET A 24 -7.00 -1.78 -5.14
CA MET A 24 -6.57 -1.51 -3.77
C MET A 24 -7.53 -2.10 -2.73
N ILE A 25 -8.84 -2.05 -3.01
CA ILE A 25 -9.85 -2.69 -2.16
C ILE A 25 -9.67 -4.21 -2.16
N PHE A 26 -9.48 -4.85 -3.30
CA PHE A 26 -9.23 -6.30 -3.36
C PHE A 26 -7.93 -6.69 -2.64
N LEU A 27 -6.90 -5.86 -2.71
CA LEU A 27 -5.67 -6.08 -1.98
C LEU A 27 -5.89 -6.04 -0.44
N SER A 28 -6.75 -5.14 0.05
CA SER A 28 -7.07 -5.07 1.48
C SER A 28 -7.87 -6.29 1.99
N PHE A 29 -8.64 -6.95 1.13
CA PHE A 29 -9.35 -8.19 1.50
C PHE A 29 -8.46 -9.42 1.57
N TYR A 30 -7.32 -9.43 0.89
CA TYR A 30 -6.44 -10.58 0.82
C TYR A 30 -6.01 -11.07 2.21
N THR A 31 -5.43 -10.18 3.01
CA THR A 31 -4.99 -10.50 4.37
C THR A 31 -6.13 -10.86 5.33
N THR A 32 -7.31 -10.28 5.12
CA THR A 32 -8.50 -10.58 5.94
C THR A 32 -9.00 -12.00 5.68
N ILE A 33 -9.00 -12.45 4.43
CA ILE A 33 -9.45 -13.78 4.03
C ILE A 33 -8.47 -14.86 4.51
N ASP A 34 -7.16 -14.66 4.32
CA ASP A 34 -6.14 -15.56 4.86
C ASP A 34 -6.32 -15.73 6.39
N GLY A 35 -6.47 -14.62 7.11
CA GLY A 35 -6.70 -14.63 8.55
C GLY A 35 -7.96 -15.39 8.96
N PHE A 36 -9.05 -15.26 8.19
CA PHE A 36 -10.30 -15.96 8.43
C PHE A 36 -10.12 -17.49 8.30
N PHE A 37 -9.54 -17.98 7.20
CA PHE A 37 -9.33 -19.40 7.00
C PHE A 37 -8.42 -20.00 8.07
N VAL A 38 -7.30 -19.34 8.38
CA VAL A 38 -6.35 -19.83 9.37
C VAL A 38 -6.94 -19.84 10.77
N SER A 39 -7.62 -18.77 11.20
CA SER A 39 -8.23 -18.73 12.54
C SER A 39 -9.30 -19.81 12.73
N ARG A 40 -10.08 -20.08 11.68
CA ARG A 40 -11.18 -21.05 11.76
C ARG A 40 -10.74 -22.50 11.68
N TYR A 41 -9.71 -22.82 10.89
CA TYR A 41 -9.33 -24.21 10.59
C TYR A 41 -7.99 -24.64 11.17
N ALA A 42 -7.08 -23.69 11.49
CA ALA A 42 -5.76 -23.99 12.03
C ALA A 42 -5.56 -23.51 13.49
N GLY A 43 -6.47 -22.67 14.00
CA GLY A 43 -6.47 -22.22 15.39
C GLY A 43 -5.67 -20.94 15.66
N SER A 44 -5.69 -20.53 16.94
CA SER A 44 -5.08 -19.25 17.38
C SER A 44 -3.56 -19.22 17.28
N ASP A 45 -2.89 -20.34 17.57
CA ASP A 45 -1.42 -20.44 17.52
C ASP A 45 -0.90 -20.30 16.10
N ALA A 46 -1.63 -20.87 15.12
CA ALA A 46 -1.35 -20.71 13.70
C ALA A 46 -1.50 -19.24 13.26
N LEU A 47 -2.56 -18.56 13.69
CA LEU A 47 -2.77 -17.15 13.39
C LEU A 47 -1.68 -16.27 14.03
N ALA A 48 -1.30 -16.56 15.28
CA ALA A 48 -0.19 -15.88 15.95
C ALA A 48 1.13 -16.08 15.18
N GLY A 49 1.38 -17.30 14.68
CA GLY A 49 2.54 -17.60 13.85
C GLY A 49 2.61 -16.78 12.56
N ILE A 50 1.49 -16.62 11.86
CA ILE A 50 1.42 -15.74 10.67
C ILE A 50 1.76 -14.30 11.03
N ASN A 51 1.21 -13.78 12.12
CA ASN A 51 1.46 -12.40 12.54
C ASN A 51 2.93 -12.12 12.83
N ILE A 52 3.70 -13.10 13.34
CA ILE A 52 5.15 -12.98 13.55
C ILE A 52 5.90 -12.80 12.22
N VAL A 53 5.38 -13.32 11.11
CA VAL A 53 6.01 -13.25 9.79
C VAL A 53 5.67 -11.95 9.04
N ILE A 54 4.65 -11.21 9.44
CA ILE A 54 4.24 -9.94 8.78
C ILE A 54 5.41 -8.98 8.53
N PRO A 55 6.36 -8.73 9.45
CA PRO A 55 7.49 -7.84 9.18
C PRO A 55 8.33 -8.27 7.97
N ILE A 56 8.46 -9.57 7.70
CA ILE A 56 9.17 -10.09 6.53
C ILE A 56 8.42 -9.69 5.25
N THR A 57 7.12 -9.90 5.22
CA THR A 57 6.26 -9.48 4.09
C THR A 57 6.31 -7.98 3.85
N CYS A 58 6.30 -7.16 4.91
CA CYS A 58 6.43 -5.71 4.81
C CYS A 58 7.75 -5.28 4.16
N VAL A 59 8.87 -5.94 4.45
CA VAL A 59 10.15 -5.64 3.82
C VAL A 59 10.14 -6.00 2.33
N ILE A 60 9.61 -7.18 1.97
CA ILE A 60 9.51 -7.63 0.58
C ILE A 60 8.58 -6.71 -0.20
N PHE A 61 7.40 -6.41 0.33
CA PHE A 61 6.42 -5.54 -0.31
C PHE A 61 6.91 -4.10 -0.40
N GLY A 62 7.43 -3.55 0.70
CA GLY A 62 7.94 -2.19 0.75
C GLY A 62 9.06 -1.95 -0.28
N THR A 63 10.02 -2.88 -0.38
CA THR A 63 11.10 -2.82 -1.39
C THR A 63 10.52 -2.88 -2.82
N SER A 64 9.55 -3.75 -3.04
CA SER A 64 8.94 -3.95 -4.36
C SER A 64 8.14 -2.72 -4.80
N VAL A 65 7.32 -2.16 -3.89
CA VAL A 65 6.52 -0.96 -4.16
C VAL A 65 7.42 0.26 -4.32
N MET A 66 8.49 0.38 -3.54
CA MET A 66 9.50 1.43 -3.70
C MET A 66 10.07 1.44 -5.12
N LEU A 67 10.53 0.31 -5.61
CA LEU A 67 11.07 0.21 -6.97
C LEU A 67 9.99 0.41 -8.03
N ALA A 68 8.78 -0.10 -7.81
CA ALA A 68 7.67 0.03 -8.76
C ALA A 68 7.20 1.48 -8.92
N THR A 69 6.93 2.18 -7.82
CA THR A 69 6.42 3.56 -7.86
C THR A 69 7.50 4.54 -8.26
N GLY A 70 8.70 4.37 -7.71
CA GLY A 70 9.83 5.24 -8.01
C GLY A 70 10.29 5.15 -9.47
N SER A 71 10.46 3.94 -10.00
CA SER A 71 10.78 3.76 -11.42
C SER A 71 9.60 4.06 -12.34
N GLY A 72 8.38 3.74 -11.91
CA GLY A 72 7.15 4.03 -12.66
C GLY A 72 6.97 5.52 -12.96
N ALA A 73 7.33 6.40 -12.01
CA ALA A 73 7.34 7.84 -12.23
C ALA A 73 8.39 8.27 -13.29
N ILE A 74 9.62 7.74 -13.20
CA ILE A 74 10.69 8.04 -14.18
C ILE A 74 10.32 7.50 -15.56
N ILE A 75 9.81 6.27 -15.65
CA ILE A 75 9.35 5.66 -16.91
C ILE A 75 8.23 6.51 -17.50
N GLY A 76 7.23 6.91 -16.71
CA GLY A 76 6.13 7.77 -17.17
C GLY A 76 6.61 9.12 -17.72
N GLU A 77 7.57 9.75 -17.03
CA GLU A 77 8.24 10.99 -17.49
C GLU A 77 8.94 10.78 -18.82
N ARG A 78 9.76 9.73 -18.99
CA ARG A 78 10.45 9.42 -20.25
C ARG A 78 9.48 9.15 -21.41
N MET A 79 8.38 8.44 -21.12
CA MET A 79 7.31 8.23 -22.11
C MET A 79 6.64 9.54 -22.52
N GLY A 80 6.40 10.46 -21.58
CA GLY A 80 5.89 11.80 -21.87
C GLY A 80 6.83 12.62 -22.73
N GLN A 81 8.14 12.48 -22.55
CA GLN A 81 9.19 13.09 -23.37
C GLN A 81 9.37 12.40 -24.74
N LYS A 82 8.57 11.36 -25.05
CA LYS A 82 8.71 10.51 -26.28
C LYS A 82 10.05 9.77 -26.37
N ARG A 83 10.70 9.54 -25.23
CA ARG A 83 11.94 8.77 -25.09
C ARG A 83 11.64 7.30 -24.72
N GLU A 84 10.88 6.63 -25.58
CA GLU A 84 10.38 5.27 -25.31
C GLU A 84 11.52 4.26 -25.10
N GLN A 85 12.63 4.41 -25.81
CA GLN A 85 13.77 3.52 -25.64
C GLN A 85 14.39 3.65 -24.24
N GLU A 86 14.59 4.86 -23.73
CA GLU A 86 15.09 5.08 -22.37
C GLU A 86 14.12 4.50 -21.32
N ALA A 87 12.80 4.66 -21.52
CA ALA A 87 11.80 4.07 -20.66
C ALA A 87 11.89 2.54 -20.61
N ASN A 88 12.10 1.89 -21.75
CA ASN A 88 12.28 0.44 -21.87
C ASN A 88 13.60 -0.04 -21.23
N GLU A 89 14.69 0.70 -21.40
CA GLU A 89 15.97 0.42 -20.76
C GLU A 89 15.87 0.48 -19.24
N ILE A 90 15.20 1.50 -18.70
CA ILE A 90 14.93 1.68 -17.25
C ILE A 90 14.05 0.54 -16.74
N PHE A 91 12.96 0.24 -17.43
CA PHE A 91 12.07 -0.87 -17.06
C PHE A 91 12.83 -2.18 -16.95
N THR A 92 13.63 -2.52 -17.96
CA THR A 92 14.40 -3.76 -17.98
C THR A 92 15.46 -3.80 -16.88
N PHE A 93 16.18 -2.68 -16.68
CA PHE A 93 17.20 -2.57 -15.64
C PHE A 93 16.60 -2.76 -14.23
N ILE A 94 15.52 -2.05 -13.91
CA ILE A 94 14.86 -2.17 -12.60
C ILE A 94 14.25 -3.57 -12.41
N THR A 95 13.71 -4.18 -13.48
CA THR A 95 13.23 -5.57 -13.46
C THR A 95 14.34 -6.55 -13.04
N ILE A 96 15.54 -6.38 -13.59
CA ILE A 96 16.72 -7.21 -13.23
C ILE A 96 17.14 -6.95 -11.77
N VAL A 97 17.21 -5.68 -11.35
CA VAL A 97 17.52 -5.32 -9.96
C VAL A 97 16.53 -5.96 -9.00
N LEU A 98 15.23 -5.86 -9.29
CA LEU A 98 14.19 -6.46 -8.46
C LEU A 98 14.32 -7.98 -8.41
N PHE A 99 14.65 -8.63 -9.53
CA PHE A 99 14.89 -10.07 -9.57
C PHE A 99 16.05 -10.47 -8.66
N VAL A 100 17.18 -9.79 -8.78
CA VAL A 100 18.37 -10.06 -7.93
C VAL A 100 18.06 -9.86 -6.46
N LEU A 101 17.38 -8.77 -6.09
CA LEU A 101 16.95 -8.50 -4.71
C LEU A 101 15.97 -9.57 -4.20
N SER A 102 15.01 -9.98 -5.00
CA SER A 102 14.03 -11.00 -4.60
C SER A 102 14.67 -12.37 -4.41
N VAL A 103 15.63 -12.74 -5.28
CA VAL A 103 16.42 -13.97 -5.12
C VAL A 103 17.31 -13.86 -3.88
N ALA A 104 17.89 -12.69 -3.59
CA ALA A 104 18.65 -12.47 -2.37
C ALA A 104 17.75 -12.61 -1.11
N PHE A 105 16.54 -12.07 -1.11
CA PHE A 105 15.57 -12.28 -0.03
C PHE A 105 15.25 -13.76 0.17
N THR A 106 15.04 -14.52 -0.91
CA THR A 106 14.84 -15.97 -0.85
C THR A 106 16.07 -16.66 -0.23
N ALA A 107 17.26 -16.40 -0.76
CA ALA A 107 18.49 -17.06 -0.32
C ALA A 107 18.82 -16.76 1.15
N VAL A 108 18.83 -15.47 1.53
CA VAL A 108 19.11 -15.05 2.90
C VAL A 108 18.03 -15.54 3.85
N GLY A 109 16.76 -15.42 3.45
CA GLY A 109 15.62 -15.85 4.25
C GLY A 109 15.63 -17.35 4.55
N ILE A 110 15.94 -18.19 3.56
CA ILE A 110 16.01 -19.65 3.74
C ILE A 110 17.27 -20.03 4.54
N LEU A 111 18.42 -19.40 4.25
CA LEU A 111 19.68 -19.69 4.95
C LEU A 111 19.60 -19.34 6.45
N PHE A 112 18.96 -18.23 6.79
CA PHE A 112 18.83 -17.74 8.16
C PHE A 112 17.41 -17.89 8.72
N LEU A 113 16.61 -18.85 8.21
CA LEU A 113 15.19 -19.00 8.52
C LEU A 113 14.89 -19.02 10.03
N LYS A 114 15.50 -19.98 10.75
CA LYS A 114 15.29 -20.11 12.21
C LYS A 114 15.78 -18.88 13.01
N PRO A 115 17.03 -18.38 12.79
CA PRO A 115 17.48 -17.15 13.43
C PRO A 115 16.54 -15.96 13.21
N ILE A 116 16.02 -15.77 11.99
CA ILE A 116 15.07 -14.68 11.71
C ILE A 116 13.76 -14.87 12.49
N CYS A 117 13.20 -16.08 12.53
CA CYS A 117 11.98 -16.36 13.31
C CYS A 117 12.16 -16.11 14.81
N ILE A 118 13.33 -16.49 15.37
CA ILE A 118 13.66 -16.20 16.78
C ILE A 118 13.78 -14.69 17.01
N PHE A 119 14.50 -13.99 16.14
CA PHE A 119 14.65 -12.53 16.21
C PHE A 119 13.31 -11.78 16.17
N LEU A 120 12.35 -12.30 15.41
CA LEU A 120 10.97 -11.76 15.33
C LEU A 120 10.11 -12.10 16.55
N GLY A 121 10.63 -12.84 17.54
CA GLY A 121 9.96 -13.13 18.80
C GLY A 121 9.17 -14.44 18.80
N SER A 122 9.46 -15.39 17.89
CA SER A 122 8.82 -16.71 17.91
C SER A 122 9.27 -17.50 19.16
N SER A 123 8.29 -17.95 19.96
CA SER A 123 8.55 -18.94 21.04
C SER A 123 8.71 -20.34 20.46
N GLU A 124 9.31 -21.25 21.24
CA GLU A 124 9.48 -22.66 20.83
C GLU A 124 8.14 -23.32 20.42
N ARG A 125 7.05 -23.01 21.14
CA ARG A 125 5.70 -23.50 20.82
C ARG A 125 5.21 -23.04 19.45
N LEU A 126 5.50 -21.80 19.07
CA LEU A 126 5.03 -21.22 17.80
C LEU A 126 5.93 -21.56 16.60
N MET A 127 7.15 -22.07 16.84
CA MET A 127 8.12 -22.36 15.78
C MET A 127 7.59 -23.38 14.76
N GLU A 128 6.77 -24.34 15.20
CA GLU A 128 6.15 -25.33 14.29
C GLU A 128 5.17 -24.70 13.30
N HIS A 129 4.60 -23.53 13.60
CA HIS A 129 3.72 -22.78 12.73
C HIS A 129 4.46 -21.70 11.95
N VAL A 130 5.42 -21.01 12.58
CA VAL A 130 6.15 -19.87 12.01
C VAL A 130 7.13 -20.31 10.93
N VAL A 131 7.94 -21.35 11.21
CA VAL A 131 9.02 -21.76 10.30
C VAL A 131 8.49 -22.26 8.95
N PRO A 132 7.50 -23.17 8.88
CA PRO A 132 6.95 -23.59 7.60
C PRO A 132 6.30 -22.44 6.81
N TYR A 133 5.60 -21.54 7.50
CA TYR A 133 4.98 -20.38 6.88
C TYR A 133 6.04 -19.44 6.31
N ALA A 134 7.03 -19.03 7.12
CA ALA A 134 8.10 -18.14 6.70
C ALA A 134 8.93 -18.72 5.55
N PHE A 135 9.18 -20.04 5.53
CA PHE A 135 9.88 -20.71 4.45
C PHE A 135 9.19 -20.50 3.11
N VAL A 136 7.87 -20.71 3.05
CA VAL A 136 7.11 -20.53 1.80
C VAL A 136 7.01 -19.04 1.42
N ILE A 137 6.92 -18.12 2.38
CA ILE A 137 6.94 -16.67 2.12
C ILE A 137 8.30 -16.26 1.50
N PHE A 138 9.42 -16.72 2.04
CA PHE A 138 10.73 -16.46 1.46
C PHE A 138 10.89 -17.09 0.07
N LEU A 139 10.42 -18.33 -0.13
CA LEU A 139 10.39 -18.98 -1.43
C LEU A 139 9.57 -18.18 -2.44
N GLY A 140 8.45 -17.64 -2.00
CA GLY A 140 7.53 -16.84 -2.79
C GLY A 140 7.95 -15.38 -3.04
N SER A 141 9.08 -14.93 -2.47
CA SER A 141 9.44 -13.50 -2.52
C SER A 141 9.59 -12.97 -3.95
N VAL A 142 10.05 -13.78 -4.90
CA VAL A 142 10.12 -13.41 -6.33
C VAL A 142 8.71 -13.15 -6.87
N SER A 143 7.78 -14.07 -6.68
CA SER A 143 6.39 -13.91 -7.16
C SER A 143 5.70 -12.70 -6.51
N MET A 144 5.91 -12.51 -5.20
CA MET A 144 5.35 -11.37 -4.44
C MET A 144 5.86 -10.03 -4.98
N SER A 145 7.17 -9.92 -5.15
CA SER A 145 7.81 -8.72 -5.66
C SER A 145 7.36 -8.37 -7.07
N PHE A 146 7.37 -9.35 -7.97
CA PHE A 146 7.00 -9.12 -9.37
C PHE A 146 5.50 -8.89 -9.56
N LYS A 147 4.64 -9.53 -8.76
CA LYS A 147 3.19 -9.25 -8.78
C LYS A 147 2.93 -7.78 -8.50
N LEU A 148 3.48 -7.24 -7.43
CA LEU A 148 3.32 -5.83 -7.08
C LEU A 148 3.95 -4.91 -8.12
N PHE A 149 5.16 -5.19 -8.55
CA PHE A 149 5.87 -4.41 -9.56
C PHE A 149 5.06 -4.30 -10.86
N PHE A 150 4.62 -5.41 -11.41
CA PHE A 150 3.81 -5.41 -12.62
C PHE A 150 2.45 -4.73 -12.41
N GLU A 151 1.82 -4.93 -11.27
CA GLU A 151 0.53 -4.32 -10.94
C GLU A 151 0.60 -2.78 -10.92
N TYR A 152 1.71 -2.21 -10.46
CA TYR A 152 1.93 -0.76 -10.52
C TYR A 152 2.27 -0.32 -11.96
N LEU A 153 3.15 -1.03 -12.67
CA LEU A 153 3.61 -0.62 -13.99
C LEU A 153 2.58 -0.76 -15.11
N VAL A 154 1.61 -1.67 -15.00
CA VAL A 154 0.49 -1.70 -15.97
C VAL A 154 -0.33 -0.40 -15.97
N ARG A 155 -0.34 0.33 -14.84
CA ARG A 155 -0.95 1.65 -14.74
C ARG A 155 -0.13 2.71 -15.47
N THR A 156 1.20 2.64 -15.34
CA THR A 156 2.14 3.50 -16.09
C THR A 156 2.01 3.29 -17.60
N ASP A 157 1.72 2.04 -18.03
CA ASP A 157 1.41 1.72 -19.42
C ASP A 157 -0.02 2.13 -19.87
N GLY A 158 -0.80 2.76 -18.96
CA GLY A 158 -2.15 3.27 -19.26
C GLY A 158 -3.25 2.21 -19.25
N ARG A 159 -3.00 1.02 -18.72
CA ARG A 159 -3.95 -0.12 -18.73
C ARG A 159 -4.28 -0.61 -17.32
N SER A 160 -4.76 0.30 -16.46
CA SER A 160 -5.11 0.01 -15.05
C SER A 160 -6.06 -1.18 -14.87
N TYR A 161 -6.91 -1.51 -15.87
CA TYR A 161 -7.79 -2.65 -15.82
C TYR A 161 -7.06 -4.00 -15.76
N ILE A 162 -5.84 -4.09 -16.30
CA ILE A 162 -5.00 -5.30 -16.18
C ILE A 162 -4.59 -5.50 -14.71
N GLY A 163 -4.21 -4.42 -14.00
CA GLY A 163 -3.93 -4.50 -12.56
C GLY A 163 -5.14 -5.00 -11.76
N MET A 164 -6.34 -4.55 -12.12
CA MET A 164 -7.58 -5.04 -11.51
C MET A 164 -7.80 -6.54 -11.80
N ILE A 165 -7.58 -7.00 -13.03
CA ILE A 165 -7.66 -8.42 -13.37
C ILE A 165 -6.65 -9.24 -12.58
N MET A 166 -5.40 -8.76 -12.47
CA MET A 166 -4.35 -9.42 -11.67
C MET A 166 -4.79 -9.59 -10.22
N SER A 167 -5.27 -8.51 -9.58
CA SER A 167 -5.70 -8.54 -8.17
C SER A 167 -6.94 -9.40 -7.96
N LEU A 168 -7.95 -9.29 -8.83
CA LEU A 168 -9.17 -10.10 -8.73
C LEU A 168 -8.89 -11.59 -8.93
N THR A 169 -8.07 -11.94 -9.91
CA THR A 169 -7.66 -13.32 -10.16
C THR A 169 -6.85 -13.87 -8.99
N GLY A 170 -5.89 -13.09 -8.47
CA GLY A 170 -5.12 -13.46 -7.29
C GLY A 170 -6.02 -13.74 -6.08
N LEU A 171 -6.98 -12.85 -5.79
CA LEU A 171 -7.92 -13.01 -4.70
C LEU A 171 -8.81 -14.25 -4.87
N ALA A 172 -9.35 -14.48 -6.08
CA ALA A 172 -10.18 -15.63 -6.35
C ALA A 172 -9.42 -16.97 -6.16
N PHE A 173 -8.18 -17.04 -6.68
CA PHE A 173 -7.33 -18.21 -6.49
C PHE A 173 -6.88 -18.38 -5.05
N ASN A 174 -6.64 -17.29 -4.30
CA ASN A 174 -6.32 -17.38 -2.88
C ASN A 174 -7.46 -18.03 -2.08
N ILE A 175 -8.70 -17.58 -2.27
CA ILE A 175 -9.87 -18.20 -1.63
C ILE A 175 -9.97 -19.71 -1.95
N VAL A 176 -9.77 -20.08 -3.22
CA VAL A 176 -9.83 -21.46 -3.66
C VAL A 176 -8.72 -22.30 -3.04
N PHE A 177 -7.48 -21.81 -3.05
CA PHE A 177 -6.33 -22.54 -2.52
C PHE A 177 -6.37 -22.62 -0.99
N ASP A 178 -6.78 -21.54 -0.29
CA ASP A 178 -6.96 -21.59 1.16
C ASP A 178 -8.04 -22.59 1.55
N TYR A 179 -9.17 -22.62 0.85
CA TYR A 179 -10.18 -23.63 1.07
C TYR A 179 -9.61 -25.04 0.89
N ILE A 180 -8.87 -25.29 -0.19
CA ILE A 180 -8.30 -26.61 -0.48
C ILE A 180 -7.22 -26.99 0.55
N PHE A 181 -6.25 -26.10 0.79
CA PHE A 181 -5.08 -26.47 1.59
C PHE A 181 -5.34 -26.35 3.09
N VAL A 182 -6.11 -25.33 3.54
CA VAL A 182 -6.35 -25.10 4.96
C VAL A 182 -7.59 -25.85 5.45
N ALA A 183 -8.72 -25.77 4.70
CA ALA A 183 -9.97 -26.38 5.15
C ALA A 183 -10.06 -27.86 4.81
N VAL A 184 -9.72 -28.29 3.57
CA VAL A 184 -9.85 -29.67 3.13
C VAL A 184 -8.64 -30.52 3.53
N PHE A 185 -7.43 -30.10 3.15
CA PHE A 185 -6.20 -30.85 3.44
C PHE A 185 -5.67 -30.64 4.86
N ARG A 186 -6.16 -29.61 5.57
CA ARG A 186 -5.81 -29.28 6.97
C ARG A 186 -4.31 -29.08 7.18
N LEU A 187 -3.63 -28.47 6.22
CA LEU A 187 -2.19 -28.20 6.28
C LEU A 187 -1.81 -27.03 7.21
N GLY A 188 -2.77 -26.44 7.91
CA GLY A 188 -2.52 -25.35 8.86
C GLY A 188 -1.87 -24.13 8.21
N THR A 189 -0.85 -23.57 8.87
CA THR A 189 -0.10 -22.39 8.36
C THR A 189 0.64 -22.68 7.06
N LEU A 190 1.15 -23.89 6.89
CA LEU A 190 1.81 -24.29 5.64
C LEU A 190 0.83 -24.24 4.46
N GLY A 191 -0.41 -24.67 4.68
CA GLY A 191 -1.47 -24.60 3.67
C GLY A 191 -1.80 -23.17 3.25
N ALA A 192 -1.95 -22.26 4.21
CA ALA A 192 -2.19 -20.85 3.96
C ALA A 192 -1.01 -20.20 3.19
N ALA A 193 0.23 -20.51 3.57
CA ALA A 193 1.40 -20.00 2.87
C ALA A 193 1.45 -20.45 1.40
N TRP A 194 1.17 -21.73 1.12
CA TRP A 194 1.09 -22.24 -0.25
C TRP A 194 -0.07 -21.64 -1.03
N GLY A 195 -1.24 -21.45 -0.39
CA GLY A 195 -2.39 -20.77 -0.98
C GLY A 195 -2.05 -19.36 -1.44
N THR A 196 -1.45 -18.58 -0.55
CA THR A 196 -0.96 -17.24 -0.82
C THR A 196 0.11 -17.23 -1.93
N PHE A 197 1.14 -18.09 -1.84
CA PHE A 197 2.21 -18.16 -2.84
C PHE A 197 1.70 -18.48 -4.24
N LEU A 198 0.86 -19.49 -4.38
CA LEU A 198 0.34 -19.94 -5.68
C LEU A 198 -0.60 -18.89 -6.29
N SER A 199 -1.48 -18.29 -5.50
CA SER A 199 -2.40 -17.25 -5.97
C SER A 199 -1.67 -15.99 -6.45
N ILE A 200 -0.65 -15.57 -5.71
CA ILE A 200 0.23 -14.45 -6.09
C ILE A 200 1.03 -14.81 -7.36
N THR A 201 1.49 -16.05 -7.49
CA THR A 201 2.20 -16.51 -8.69
C THR A 201 1.32 -16.47 -9.93
N VAL A 202 0.06 -16.91 -9.83
CA VAL A 202 -0.91 -16.79 -10.94
C VAL A 202 -1.12 -15.32 -11.34
N SER A 203 -1.29 -14.45 -10.35
CA SER A 203 -1.43 -13.01 -10.58
C SER A 203 -0.17 -12.41 -11.25
N MET A 204 1.01 -12.77 -10.78
CA MET A 204 2.30 -12.37 -11.36
C MET A 204 2.44 -12.81 -12.82
N LEU A 205 2.06 -14.05 -13.15
CA LEU A 205 2.14 -14.58 -14.51
C LEU A 205 1.25 -13.79 -15.48
N ILE A 206 0.09 -13.32 -15.06
CA ILE A 206 -0.77 -12.45 -15.89
C ILE A 206 -0.01 -11.16 -16.24
N GLY A 207 0.61 -10.51 -15.24
CA GLY A 207 1.42 -9.31 -15.46
C GLY A 207 2.63 -9.57 -16.36
N PHE A 208 3.35 -10.66 -16.13
CA PHE A 208 4.50 -11.05 -16.93
C PHE A 208 4.13 -11.29 -18.41
N ILE A 209 3.05 -12.06 -18.67
CA ILE A 209 2.55 -12.30 -20.04
C ILE A 209 2.13 -10.99 -20.69
N TYR A 210 1.50 -10.09 -19.92
CA TYR A 210 1.13 -8.77 -20.41
C TYR A 210 2.35 -7.98 -20.89
N PHE A 211 3.41 -7.87 -20.08
CA PHE A 211 4.62 -7.12 -20.45
C PHE A 211 5.42 -7.78 -21.59
N LEU A 212 5.32 -9.10 -21.74
CA LEU A 212 5.97 -9.79 -22.86
C LEU A 212 5.26 -9.56 -24.21
N LYS A 213 3.91 -9.45 -24.22
CA LYS A 213 3.14 -9.52 -25.48
C LYS A 213 2.33 -8.28 -25.82
N TYR A 214 1.82 -7.54 -24.82
CA TYR A 214 0.75 -6.56 -25.02
C TYR A 214 1.11 -5.13 -24.60
N SER A 215 2.18 -4.95 -23.83
CA SER A 215 2.59 -3.65 -23.32
C SER A 215 3.29 -2.80 -24.38
N HIS A 216 3.17 -1.49 -24.22
CA HIS A 216 4.01 -0.53 -24.97
C HIS A 216 5.43 -0.47 -24.37
N ILE A 217 5.54 -0.70 -23.05
CA ILE A 217 6.82 -0.84 -22.34
C ILE A 217 7.34 -2.26 -22.60
N ARG A 218 8.51 -2.38 -23.22
CA ARG A 218 9.07 -3.66 -23.68
C ARG A 218 10.41 -3.99 -23.01
N PHE A 219 10.67 -5.25 -22.84
CA PHE A 219 12.00 -5.72 -22.49
C PHE A 219 12.98 -5.43 -23.64
N CYS A 220 14.12 -4.86 -23.29
CA CYS A 220 15.19 -4.56 -24.22
C CYS A 220 16.56 -4.78 -23.54
N ARG A 221 17.65 -4.50 -24.24
CA ARG A 221 18.99 -4.54 -23.62
C ARG A 221 19.06 -3.43 -22.56
N PRO A 222 19.30 -3.77 -21.28
CA PRO A 222 19.34 -2.79 -20.21
C PRO A 222 20.57 -1.89 -20.33
N LYS A 223 20.40 -0.62 -20.02
CA LYS A 223 21.51 0.27 -19.74
C LYS A 223 21.65 0.37 -18.23
N THR A 224 22.78 -0.09 -17.70
CA THR A 224 23.05 -0.03 -16.27
C THR A 224 23.35 1.42 -15.87
N ASP A 225 22.46 2.04 -15.10
CA ASP A 225 22.64 3.39 -14.59
C ASP A 225 22.29 3.42 -13.09
N MET A 226 23.31 3.45 -12.26
CA MET A 226 23.16 3.50 -10.81
C MET A 226 22.43 4.77 -10.35
N SER A 227 22.55 5.88 -11.09
CA SER A 227 21.83 7.11 -10.77
C SER A 227 20.31 6.93 -10.94
N VAL A 228 19.86 6.18 -11.92
CA VAL A 228 18.45 5.83 -12.12
C VAL A 228 17.95 4.94 -10.98
N LEU A 229 18.76 3.98 -10.53
CA LEU A 229 18.40 3.13 -9.39
C LEU A 229 18.25 3.97 -8.13
N LEU A 230 19.22 4.83 -7.80
CA LEU A 230 19.18 5.71 -6.64
C LEU A 230 17.96 6.66 -6.70
N LYS A 231 17.69 7.24 -7.86
CA LYS A 231 16.50 8.08 -8.07
C LYS A 231 15.21 7.28 -7.88
N SER A 232 15.14 6.05 -8.37
CA SER A 232 13.98 5.17 -8.16
C SER A 232 13.78 4.85 -6.68
N CYS A 233 14.85 4.49 -5.96
CA CYS A 233 14.78 4.23 -4.52
C CYS A 233 14.35 5.47 -3.73
N THR A 234 14.98 6.63 -3.97
CA THR A 234 14.64 7.86 -3.26
C THR A 234 13.22 8.32 -3.58
N ASN A 235 12.79 8.19 -4.84
CA ASN A 235 11.46 8.61 -5.25
C ASN A 235 10.35 7.70 -4.71
N GLY A 236 10.59 6.40 -4.62
CA GLY A 236 9.63 5.44 -4.06
C GLY A 236 9.79 5.18 -2.56
N SER A 237 10.74 5.83 -1.88
CA SER A 237 10.99 5.63 -0.44
C SER A 237 9.79 5.96 0.44
N SER A 238 8.91 6.86 0.01
CA SER A 238 7.66 7.19 0.68
C SER A 238 6.73 5.99 0.86
N GLU A 239 6.64 5.17 -0.16
CA GLU A 239 5.79 3.95 -0.13
C GLU A 239 6.41 2.88 0.77
N MET A 240 7.72 2.66 0.67
CA MET A 240 8.44 1.76 1.56
C MET A 240 8.30 2.18 3.02
N LEU A 241 8.47 3.47 3.32
CA LEU A 241 8.31 4.00 4.67
C LEU A 241 6.89 3.83 5.18
N THR A 242 5.88 3.99 4.34
CA THR A 242 4.48 3.77 4.70
C THR A 242 4.24 2.29 5.06
N GLU A 243 4.72 1.35 4.24
CA GLU A 243 4.59 -0.09 4.49
C GLU A 243 5.29 -0.50 5.81
N MET A 244 6.51 -0.05 6.03
CA MET A 244 7.24 -0.36 7.26
C MET A 244 6.63 0.30 8.49
N SER A 245 6.09 1.51 8.35
CA SER A 245 5.45 2.24 9.45
C SER A 245 4.21 1.51 9.98
N THR A 246 3.49 0.81 9.11
CA THR A 246 2.27 0.08 9.49
C THR A 246 2.54 -0.94 10.61
N GLY A 247 3.62 -1.71 10.52
CA GLY A 247 4.01 -2.65 11.57
C GLY A 247 4.38 -1.96 12.89
N ILE A 248 5.18 -0.88 12.82
CA ILE A 248 5.63 -0.14 14.00
C ILE A 248 4.45 0.52 14.72
N THR A 249 3.57 1.18 13.96
CA THR A 249 2.42 1.87 14.54
C THR A 249 1.41 0.90 15.15
N THR A 250 1.15 -0.23 14.50
CA THR A 250 0.31 -1.29 15.07
C THR A 250 0.87 -1.80 16.38
N PHE A 251 2.17 -2.05 16.46
CA PHE A 251 2.84 -2.47 17.70
C PHE A 251 2.69 -1.42 18.81
N LEU A 252 2.93 -0.13 18.51
CA LEU A 252 2.78 0.96 19.48
C LEU A 252 1.33 1.09 19.98
N PHE A 253 0.35 1.00 19.09
CA PHE A 253 -1.06 1.01 19.47
C PHE A 253 -1.40 -0.15 20.41
N ASN A 254 -1.00 -1.37 20.06
CA ASN A 254 -1.27 -2.55 20.87
C ASN A 254 -0.60 -2.45 22.25
N LEU A 255 0.64 -1.97 22.32
CA LEU A 255 1.36 -1.80 23.57
C LEU A 255 0.67 -0.80 24.51
N ILE A 256 0.23 0.33 23.98
CA ILE A 256 -0.42 1.38 24.78
C ILE A 256 -1.84 0.96 25.17
N ILE A 257 -2.65 0.45 24.24
CA ILE A 257 -4.05 0.09 24.50
C ILE A 257 -4.16 -1.07 25.50
N MET A 258 -3.20 -2.02 25.45
CA MET A 258 -3.12 -3.14 26.39
C MET A 258 -2.99 -2.65 27.84
N GLN A 259 -2.26 -1.54 28.08
CA GLN A 259 -2.11 -0.96 29.42
C GLN A 259 -3.40 -0.33 29.97
N TYR A 260 -4.29 0.16 29.08
CA TYR A 260 -5.51 0.86 29.50
C TYR A 260 -6.75 -0.05 29.55
N PHE A 261 -6.86 -1.02 28.65
CA PHE A 261 -8.08 -1.83 28.45
C PHE A 261 -7.82 -3.33 28.32
N GLY A 262 -6.56 -3.77 28.43
CA GLY A 262 -6.22 -5.17 28.27
C GLY A 262 -6.60 -5.70 26.88
N GLU A 263 -7.00 -6.97 26.81
CA GLU A 263 -7.32 -7.68 25.56
C GLU A 263 -8.54 -7.09 24.84
N ASP A 264 -9.54 -6.60 25.57
CA ASP A 264 -10.72 -5.95 24.98
C ASP A 264 -10.33 -4.70 24.18
N GLY A 265 -9.34 -3.94 24.66
CA GLY A 265 -8.81 -2.77 23.99
C GLY A 265 -8.09 -3.14 22.68
N VAL A 266 -7.29 -4.18 22.70
CA VAL A 266 -6.59 -4.67 21.51
C VAL A 266 -7.59 -5.15 20.46
N ALA A 267 -8.64 -5.86 20.86
CA ALA A 267 -9.73 -6.26 19.96
C ALA A 267 -10.44 -5.04 19.35
N ALA A 268 -10.73 -4.02 20.15
CA ALA A 268 -11.38 -2.80 19.68
C ALA A 268 -10.51 -2.02 18.66
N VAL A 269 -9.21 -1.84 18.95
CA VAL A 269 -8.26 -1.21 18.00
C VAL A 269 -8.19 -2.01 16.71
N THR A 270 -8.12 -3.33 16.77
CA THR A 270 -8.03 -4.18 15.59
C THR A 270 -9.23 -3.98 14.66
N ILE A 271 -10.45 -3.92 15.21
CA ILE A 271 -11.67 -3.65 14.41
C ILE A 271 -11.61 -2.26 13.77
N ILE A 272 -11.21 -1.23 14.53
CA ILE A 272 -11.07 0.14 13.98
C ILE A 272 -10.00 0.16 12.86
N MET A 273 -8.89 -0.56 13.01
CA MET A 273 -7.85 -0.63 11.99
C MET A 273 -8.33 -1.34 10.71
N TYR A 274 -9.16 -2.38 10.80
CA TYR A 274 -9.78 -3.00 9.61
C TYR A 274 -10.68 -2.01 8.87
N ILE A 275 -11.49 -1.23 9.59
CA ILE A 275 -12.30 -0.17 8.99
C ILE A 275 -11.42 0.89 8.32
N TYR A 276 -10.35 1.29 8.99
CA TYR A 276 -9.38 2.25 8.50
C TYR A 276 -8.68 1.76 7.22
N TYR A 277 -8.16 0.53 7.20
CA TYR A 277 -7.47 -0.02 6.02
C TYR A 277 -8.40 -0.18 4.82
N PHE A 278 -9.65 -0.50 5.04
CA PHE A 278 -10.65 -0.55 3.98
C PHE A 278 -10.84 0.83 3.32
N PHE A 279 -10.99 1.88 4.12
CA PHE A 279 -11.22 3.23 3.58
C PHE A 279 -9.95 3.87 3.02
N ILE A 280 -8.77 3.61 3.59
CA ILE A 280 -7.52 4.14 3.04
C ILE A 280 -7.22 3.52 1.66
N ALA A 281 -7.60 2.26 1.42
CA ALA A 281 -7.45 1.61 0.12
C ALA A 281 -8.14 2.39 -1.00
N PHE A 282 -9.28 3.02 -0.72
CA PHE A 282 -9.97 3.90 -1.66
C PHE A 282 -9.11 5.11 -2.05
N TYR A 283 -8.52 5.80 -1.09
CA TYR A 283 -7.66 6.97 -1.34
C TYR A 283 -6.35 6.59 -2.02
N MET A 284 -5.75 5.47 -1.63
CA MET A 284 -4.60 4.89 -2.32
C MET A 284 -4.91 4.61 -3.80
N GLY A 285 -6.10 4.07 -4.07
CA GLY A 285 -6.58 3.84 -5.44
C GLY A 285 -6.62 5.12 -6.29
N ILE A 286 -7.06 6.24 -5.71
CA ILE A 286 -7.06 7.55 -6.39
C ILE A 286 -5.62 8.01 -6.68
N ALA A 287 -4.73 7.96 -5.68
CA ALA A 287 -3.35 8.40 -5.82
C ALA A 287 -2.60 7.58 -6.87
N VAL A 288 -2.71 6.24 -6.81
CA VAL A 288 -2.04 5.32 -7.73
C VAL A 288 -2.58 5.41 -9.16
N ALA A 289 -3.87 5.75 -9.33
CA ALA A 289 -4.44 5.99 -10.66
C ALA A 289 -3.97 7.32 -11.27
N ALA A 290 -3.88 8.37 -10.46
CA ALA A 290 -3.48 9.69 -10.92
C ALA A 290 -1.98 9.80 -11.24
N ALA A 291 -1.13 9.08 -10.48
CA ALA A 291 0.32 9.18 -10.57
C ALA A 291 0.89 8.98 -12.00
N PRO A 292 0.49 7.96 -12.78
CA PRO A 292 0.98 7.79 -14.15
C PRO A 292 0.59 8.93 -15.10
N ILE A 293 -0.62 9.48 -14.94
CA ILE A 293 -1.05 10.63 -15.77
C ILE A 293 -0.22 11.85 -15.43
N ILE A 294 0.05 12.08 -14.13
CA ILE A 294 0.85 13.21 -13.66
C ILE A 294 2.30 13.08 -14.14
N SER A 295 2.94 11.91 -13.98
CA SER A 295 4.34 11.71 -14.39
C SER A 295 4.52 11.82 -15.92
N TYR A 296 3.61 11.26 -16.71
CA TYR A 296 3.62 11.38 -18.15
C TYR A 296 3.50 12.84 -18.60
N ASN A 297 2.52 13.58 -18.05
CA ASN A 297 2.28 14.96 -18.41
C ASN A 297 3.34 15.92 -17.84
N TYR A 298 4.04 15.52 -16.78
CA TYR A 298 5.22 16.22 -16.31
C TYR A 298 6.36 16.12 -17.33
N GLY A 299 6.58 14.92 -17.88
CA GLY A 299 7.56 14.70 -18.94
C GLY A 299 7.22 15.39 -20.25
N SER A 300 5.94 15.48 -20.64
CA SER A 300 5.48 16.19 -21.84
C SER A 300 5.22 17.69 -21.63
N GLU A 301 5.53 18.25 -20.45
CA GLU A 301 5.33 19.66 -20.06
C GLU A 301 3.86 20.12 -20.16
N ASN A 302 2.90 19.21 -20.15
CA ASN A 302 1.47 19.51 -20.20
C ASN A 302 0.92 19.85 -18.82
N HIS A 303 1.26 21.03 -18.33
CA HIS A 303 0.87 21.48 -16.98
C HIS A 303 -0.64 21.67 -16.80
N ASP A 304 -1.37 21.95 -17.88
CA ASP A 304 -2.83 22.10 -17.81
C ASP A 304 -3.49 20.76 -17.49
N LYS A 305 -2.98 19.67 -18.07
CA LYS A 305 -3.46 18.33 -17.77
C LYS A 305 -3.14 17.91 -16.33
N ILE A 306 -1.97 18.24 -15.82
CA ILE A 306 -1.62 18.00 -14.41
C ILE A 306 -2.59 18.75 -13.49
N ARG A 307 -2.89 20.02 -13.77
CA ARG A 307 -3.86 20.82 -13.00
C ARG A 307 -5.27 20.23 -13.06
N GLU A 308 -5.70 19.79 -14.25
CA GLU A 308 -7.00 19.14 -14.45
C GLU A 308 -7.15 17.91 -13.56
N ILE A 309 -6.19 16.96 -13.64
CA ILE A 309 -6.21 15.72 -12.89
C ILE A 309 -6.10 15.98 -11.39
N THR A 310 -5.23 16.89 -10.96
CA THR A 310 -5.10 17.28 -9.54
C THR A 310 -6.39 17.87 -9.00
N ARG A 311 -7.04 18.75 -9.76
CA ARG A 311 -8.33 19.33 -9.38
C ARG A 311 -9.43 18.26 -9.25
N TYR A 312 -9.51 17.34 -10.21
CA TYR A 312 -10.49 16.25 -10.15
C TYR A 312 -10.24 15.32 -8.96
N SER A 313 -8.98 15.01 -8.68
CA SER A 313 -8.59 14.22 -7.50
C SER A 313 -9.00 14.92 -6.21
N PHE A 314 -8.73 16.22 -6.06
CA PHE A 314 -9.13 16.99 -4.88
C PHE A 314 -10.64 17.02 -4.68
N ILE A 315 -11.42 17.21 -5.74
CA ILE A 315 -12.89 17.19 -5.67
C ILE A 315 -13.36 15.78 -5.23
N THR A 316 -12.82 14.72 -5.84
CA THR A 316 -13.20 13.36 -5.50
C THR A 316 -12.86 13.03 -4.04
N ILE A 317 -11.66 13.41 -3.58
CA ILE A 317 -11.22 13.21 -2.19
C ILE A 317 -12.11 14.00 -1.22
N ALA A 318 -12.40 15.27 -1.49
CA ALA A 318 -13.23 16.09 -0.62
C ALA A 318 -14.64 15.51 -0.46
N ILE A 319 -15.27 15.09 -1.57
CA ILE A 319 -16.60 14.47 -1.54
C ILE A 319 -16.55 13.13 -0.80
N SER A 320 -15.60 12.27 -1.12
CA SER A 320 -15.48 10.95 -0.51
C SER A 320 -15.11 11.02 0.97
N SER A 321 -14.29 11.99 1.39
CA SER A 321 -13.91 12.18 2.79
C SER A 321 -15.14 12.49 3.67
N VAL A 322 -16.01 13.39 3.22
CA VAL A 322 -17.27 13.70 3.93
C VAL A 322 -18.21 12.49 3.91
N LEU A 323 -18.30 11.79 2.78
CA LEU A 323 -19.15 10.60 2.66
C LEU A 323 -18.67 9.48 3.58
N ILE A 324 -17.37 9.17 3.57
CA ILE A 324 -16.78 8.12 4.40
C ILE A 324 -16.94 8.44 5.89
N LEU A 325 -16.72 9.70 6.30
CA LEU A 325 -16.97 10.12 7.67
C LEU A 325 -18.44 9.90 8.05
N LYS A 326 -19.40 10.32 7.20
CA LYS A 326 -20.83 10.07 7.45
C LYS A 326 -21.14 8.58 7.53
N VAL A 327 -20.63 7.77 6.61
CA VAL A 327 -20.82 6.31 6.62
C VAL A 327 -20.26 5.71 7.92
N SER A 328 -19.07 6.11 8.35
CA SER A 328 -18.44 5.61 9.58
C SER A 328 -19.27 5.97 10.83
N LEU A 329 -19.89 7.15 10.87
CA LEU A 329 -20.69 7.58 12.02
C LEU A 329 -22.14 7.04 11.98
N VAL A 330 -22.76 6.93 10.80
CA VAL A 330 -24.15 6.47 10.66
C VAL A 330 -24.25 4.95 10.71
N PHE A 331 -23.36 4.27 9.98
CA PHE A 331 -23.33 2.81 9.85
C PHE A 331 -22.27 2.13 10.70
N GLY A 332 -21.50 2.88 11.51
CA GLY A 332 -20.40 2.36 12.30
C GLY A 332 -20.81 1.24 13.26
N LYS A 333 -21.97 1.35 13.91
CA LYS A 333 -22.51 0.29 14.78
C LYS A 333 -22.77 -1.00 14.00
N GLN A 334 -23.40 -0.91 12.83
CA GLN A 334 -23.68 -2.06 11.97
C GLN A 334 -22.38 -2.71 11.45
N ILE A 335 -21.39 -1.89 11.09
CA ILE A 335 -20.08 -2.38 10.66
C ILE A 335 -19.37 -3.10 11.81
N ILE A 336 -19.38 -2.54 13.02
CA ILE A 336 -18.76 -3.19 14.20
C ILE A 336 -19.46 -4.53 14.51
N HIS A 337 -20.79 -4.60 14.36
CA HIS A 337 -21.54 -5.85 14.57
C HIS A 337 -21.17 -6.98 13.60
N LEU A 338 -20.53 -6.71 12.46
CA LEU A 338 -19.99 -7.74 11.58
C LEU A 338 -18.80 -8.48 12.21
N PHE A 339 -18.12 -7.84 13.17
CA PHE A 339 -16.90 -8.38 13.80
C PHE A 339 -17.17 -8.90 15.21
N VAL A 340 -18.05 -8.24 15.97
CA VAL A 340 -18.27 -8.54 17.38
C VAL A 340 -19.75 -8.34 17.76
N GLY A 341 -20.25 -9.23 18.64
CA GLY A 341 -21.58 -9.08 19.22
C GLY A 341 -21.66 -7.94 20.25
N ASN A 342 -22.84 -7.76 20.86
CA ASN A 342 -23.02 -6.79 21.94
C ASN A 342 -22.14 -7.16 23.15
N GLY A 343 -21.45 -6.14 23.71
CA GLY A 343 -20.58 -6.32 24.87
C GLY A 343 -19.63 -5.16 25.07
N ASN A 344 -18.64 -5.36 25.94
CA ASN A 344 -17.67 -4.33 26.29
C ASN A 344 -16.83 -3.91 25.07
N VAL A 345 -16.33 -4.89 24.29
CA VAL A 345 -15.55 -4.64 23.06
C VAL A 345 -16.35 -3.80 22.05
N PHE A 346 -17.66 -4.08 21.89
CA PHE A 346 -18.51 -3.29 20.98
C PHE A 346 -18.59 -1.82 21.44
N THR A 347 -18.85 -1.58 22.73
CA THR A 347 -18.97 -0.24 23.28
C THR A 347 -17.67 0.53 23.14
N LEU A 348 -16.55 -0.11 23.49
CA LEU A 348 -15.20 0.46 23.38
C LEU A 348 -14.85 0.80 21.94
N THR A 349 -15.15 -0.12 20.99
CA THR A 349 -14.92 0.10 19.57
C THR A 349 -15.76 1.27 19.04
N TRP A 350 -17.04 1.35 19.45
CA TRP A 350 -17.91 2.43 19.00
C TRP A 350 -17.47 3.79 19.52
N ASP A 351 -17.11 3.89 20.80
CA ASP A 351 -16.62 5.14 21.40
C ASP A 351 -15.28 5.54 20.77
N GLY A 352 -14.40 4.57 20.54
CA GLY A 352 -13.14 4.77 19.81
C GLY A 352 -13.38 5.24 18.38
N LEU A 353 -14.28 4.60 17.62
CA LEU A 353 -14.53 4.92 16.22
C LEU A 353 -15.08 6.36 16.06
N LYS A 354 -15.91 6.85 16.97
CA LYS A 354 -16.39 8.25 16.94
C LYS A 354 -15.24 9.25 17.02
N LEU A 355 -14.26 9.02 17.90
CA LEU A 355 -13.10 9.89 18.07
C LEU A 355 -12.05 9.69 16.95
N PHE A 356 -11.99 8.50 16.37
CA PHE A 356 -11.06 8.15 15.29
C PHE A 356 -11.56 8.62 13.92
N SER A 357 -12.87 8.59 13.63
CA SER A 357 -13.43 8.83 12.30
C SER A 357 -13.03 10.16 11.65
N PRO A 358 -12.74 11.28 12.37
CA PRO A 358 -12.25 12.51 11.75
C PRO A 358 -10.97 12.32 10.91
N VAL A 359 -10.22 11.22 11.09
CA VAL A 359 -9.05 10.86 10.26
C VAL A 359 -9.40 10.87 8.77
N PHE A 360 -10.61 10.43 8.41
CA PHE A 360 -11.05 10.33 7.02
C PHE A 360 -11.20 11.67 6.30
N LEU A 361 -11.28 12.79 7.04
CA LEU A 361 -11.30 14.13 6.43
C LEU A 361 -9.93 14.55 5.89
N PHE A 362 -8.85 14.04 6.46
CA PHE A 362 -7.49 14.52 6.21
C PHE A 362 -6.66 13.54 5.40
N ILE A 363 -6.79 12.24 5.69
CA ILE A 363 -5.92 11.19 5.16
C ILE A 363 -5.90 11.13 3.63
N GLY A 364 -7.06 11.31 2.98
CA GLY A 364 -7.17 11.22 1.52
C GLY A 364 -6.29 12.24 0.81
N LEU A 365 -6.27 13.47 1.32
CA LEU A 365 -5.44 14.54 0.75
C LEU A 365 -3.95 14.31 1.00
N ASN A 366 -3.57 13.85 2.20
CA ASN A 366 -2.19 13.54 2.54
C ASN A 366 -1.63 12.40 1.68
N VAL A 367 -2.40 11.31 1.50
CA VAL A 367 -2.05 10.18 0.62
C VAL A 367 -1.86 10.65 -0.82
N PHE A 368 -2.81 11.45 -1.32
CA PHE A 368 -2.75 11.96 -2.69
C PHE A 368 -1.56 12.89 -2.90
N LEU A 369 -1.28 13.83 -1.98
CA LEU A 369 -0.17 14.77 -2.11
C LEU A 369 1.18 14.06 -2.03
N SER A 370 1.32 13.02 -1.19
CA SER A 370 2.51 12.16 -1.20
C SER A 370 2.71 11.52 -2.59
N GLY A 371 1.69 10.83 -3.12
CA GLY A 371 1.74 10.23 -4.46
C GLY A 371 1.96 11.25 -5.59
N TYR A 372 1.42 12.46 -5.45
CA TYR A 372 1.64 13.57 -6.39
C TYR A 372 3.12 13.95 -6.48
N PHE A 373 3.80 14.11 -5.34
CA PHE A 373 5.22 14.42 -5.33
C PHE A 373 6.09 13.27 -5.81
N THR A 374 5.70 12.01 -5.52
CA THR A 374 6.34 10.83 -6.12
C THR A 374 6.22 10.85 -7.65
N ALA A 375 5.03 11.16 -8.18
CA ALA A 375 4.80 11.24 -9.63
C ALA A 375 5.60 12.35 -10.33
N LEU A 376 5.91 13.44 -9.61
CA LEU A 376 6.80 14.52 -10.09
C LEU A 376 8.31 14.24 -9.89
N GLY A 377 8.68 13.06 -9.39
CA GLY A 377 10.08 12.72 -9.11
C GLY A 377 10.66 13.45 -7.88
N LYS A 378 9.82 14.02 -7.00
CA LYS A 378 10.22 14.75 -5.79
C LYS A 378 10.13 13.85 -4.55
N GLY A 379 10.84 12.73 -4.58
CA GLY A 379 10.78 11.66 -3.58
C GLY A 379 11.02 12.10 -2.14
N PHE A 380 11.93 13.06 -1.90
CA PHE A 380 12.19 13.57 -0.55
C PHE A 380 10.95 14.23 0.07
N ILE A 381 10.22 15.06 -0.71
CA ILE A 381 9.00 15.71 -0.23
C ILE A 381 7.91 14.68 0.04
N SER A 382 7.77 13.70 -0.85
CA SER A 382 6.85 12.60 -0.68
C SER A 382 7.16 11.78 0.57
N ALA A 383 8.43 11.41 0.77
CA ALA A 383 8.89 10.67 1.95
C ALA A 383 8.67 11.45 3.25
N LEU A 384 8.88 12.77 3.24
CA LEU A 384 8.61 13.62 4.40
C LEU A 384 7.12 13.60 4.78
N ILE A 385 6.21 13.78 3.81
CA ILE A 385 4.77 13.70 4.06
C ILE A 385 4.38 12.33 4.59
N SER A 386 4.85 11.25 3.95
CA SER A 386 4.54 9.88 4.37
C SER A 386 5.08 9.56 5.77
N SER A 387 6.33 9.91 6.07
CA SER A 387 6.93 9.67 7.38
C SER A 387 6.22 10.42 8.49
N MET A 388 5.86 11.67 8.26
CA MET A 388 5.14 12.48 9.25
C MET A 388 3.77 11.87 9.57
N ARG A 389 2.99 11.50 8.54
CA ARG A 389 1.63 11.00 8.74
C ARG A 389 1.56 9.56 9.30
N SER A 390 2.49 8.70 8.90
CA SER A 390 2.38 7.26 9.20
C SER A 390 3.29 6.80 10.34
N LEU A 391 4.31 7.54 10.71
CA LEU A 391 5.28 7.13 11.72
C LEU A 391 5.53 8.21 12.78
N ILE A 392 6.12 9.34 12.39
CA ILE A 392 6.69 10.30 13.35
C ILE A 392 5.59 10.90 14.25
N LEU A 393 4.56 11.51 13.66
CA LEU A 393 3.49 12.13 14.44
C LEU A 393 2.63 11.07 15.16
N VAL A 394 2.42 9.91 14.55
CA VAL A 394 1.69 8.82 15.20
C VAL A 394 2.45 8.33 16.42
N ALA A 395 3.76 8.07 16.31
CA ALA A 395 4.58 7.64 17.44
C ALA A 395 4.62 8.69 18.56
N VAL A 396 4.78 9.96 18.21
CA VAL A 396 4.78 11.07 19.18
C VAL A 396 3.42 11.17 19.89
N PHE A 397 2.34 11.19 19.12
CA PHE A 397 1.00 11.39 19.69
C PHE A 397 0.51 10.20 20.49
N ILE A 398 0.77 8.96 20.07
CA ILE A 398 0.36 7.78 20.85
C ILE A 398 1.08 7.70 22.22
N LEU A 399 2.28 8.25 22.33
CA LEU A 399 3.03 8.29 23.59
C LEU A 399 2.66 9.46 24.49
N ILE A 400 2.22 10.58 23.91
CA ILE A 400 1.96 11.84 24.65
C ILE A 400 0.48 12.03 24.95
N LEU A 401 -0.42 11.88 23.95
CA LEU A 401 -1.83 12.20 24.12
C LEU A 401 -2.55 11.38 25.20
N PRO A 402 -2.28 10.07 25.38
CA PRO A 402 -2.91 9.32 26.46
C PRO A 402 -2.55 9.86 27.86
N LYS A 403 -1.38 10.47 28.02
CA LYS A 403 -0.96 11.09 29.29
C LYS A 403 -1.61 12.45 29.54
N LEU A 404 -1.98 13.18 28.46
CA LEU A 404 -2.58 14.51 28.55
C LEU A 404 -4.11 14.47 28.66
N ILE A 405 -4.76 13.64 27.84
CA ILE A 405 -6.23 13.59 27.71
C ILE A 405 -6.81 12.18 27.94
N GLY A 406 -6.03 11.29 28.55
CA GLY A 406 -6.46 9.94 28.86
C GLY A 406 -6.77 9.09 27.63
N VAL A 407 -7.72 8.20 27.74
CA VAL A 407 -8.14 7.24 26.72
C VAL A 407 -8.50 7.89 25.38
N ALA A 408 -9.13 9.07 25.41
CA ALA A 408 -9.45 9.81 24.18
C ALA A 408 -8.21 10.10 23.33
N GLY A 409 -7.05 10.28 23.96
CA GLY A 409 -5.78 10.51 23.30
C GLY A 409 -5.33 9.34 22.42
N ILE A 410 -5.66 8.09 22.81
CA ILE A 410 -5.34 6.91 22.00
C ILE A 410 -6.11 6.98 20.67
N TRP A 411 -7.41 7.22 20.73
CA TRP A 411 -8.28 7.27 19.56
C TRP A 411 -8.03 8.48 18.67
N MET A 412 -7.64 9.64 19.26
CA MET A 412 -7.35 10.87 18.55
C MET A 412 -5.95 10.92 17.93
N THR A 413 -5.09 9.96 18.22
CA THR A 413 -3.69 9.90 17.71
C THR A 413 -3.64 10.02 16.18
N MET A 414 -4.32 9.15 15.45
CA MET A 414 -4.32 9.16 13.98
C MET A 414 -5.00 10.42 13.40
N PRO A 415 -6.20 10.83 13.85
CA PRO A 415 -6.83 12.06 13.39
C PRO A 415 -5.94 13.30 13.53
N LEU A 416 -5.27 13.46 14.67
CA LEU A 416 -4.38 14.61 14.90
C LEU A 416 -3.10 14.52 14.08
N ALA A 417 -2.51 13.32 13.93
CA ALA A 417 -1.34 13.13 13.07
C ALA A 417 -1.65 13.52 11.60
N GLU A 418 -2.78 13.08 11.08
CA GLU A 418 -3.20 13.42 9.72
C GLU A 418 -3.59 14.92 9.60
N ALA A 419 -4.23 15.50 10.61
CA ALA A 419 -4.59 16.91 10.64
C ALA A 419 -3.34 17.83 10.68
N VAL A 420 -2.32 17.48 11.44
CA VAL A 420 -1.06 18.25 11.45
C VAL A 420 -0.33 18.09 10.12
N THR A 421 -0.29 16.86 9.59
CA THR A 421 0.39 16.58 8.32
C THR A 421 -0.24 17.36 7.16
N ILE A 422 -1.58 17.53 7.13
CA ILE A 422 -2.23 18.24 6.02
C ILE A 422 -1.78 19.70 5.90
N PHE A 423 -1.52 20.39 7.01
CA PHE A 423 -1.01 21.76 6.97
C PHE A 423 0.38 21.78 6.31
N MET A 424 1.26 20.86 6.68
CA MET A 424 2.56 20.71 6.07
C MET A 424 2.45 20.33 4.57
N ALA A 425 1.64 19.36 4.24
CA ALA A 425 1.46 18.88 2.87
C ALA A 425 0.90 19.98 1.94
N VAL A 426 -0.08 20.76 2.41
CA VAL A 426 -0.65 21.90 1.68
C VAL A 426 0.36 23.03 1.55
N TYR A 427 1.15 23.32 2.60
CA TYR A 427 2.24 24.29 2.52
C TYR A 427 3.26 23.90 1.45
N LEU A 428 3.73 22.65 1.47
CA LEU A 428 4.67 22.12 0.48
C LEU A 428 4.09 22.17 -0.95
N TYR A 429 2.80 21.82 -1.11
CA TYR A 429 2.13 21.89 -2.39
C TYR A 429 2.00 23.33 -2.91
N ARG A 430 1.71 24.31 -2.05
CA ARG A 430 1.63 25.73 -2.46
C ARG A 430 3.00 26.32 -2.82
N THR A 431 4.03 25.93 -2.07
CA THR A 431 5.39 26.47 -2.24
C THR A 431 6.10 25.83 -3.43
N TYR A 432 6.07 24.50 -3.50
CA TYR A 432 6.86 23.74 -4.47
C TYR A 432 6.04 23.20 -5.64
N GLY A 433 4.79 22.80 -5.42
CA GLY A 433 3.96 22.19 -6.47
C GLY A 433 3.70 23.08 -7.67
N LYS A 434 3.71 24.44 -7.51
CA LYS A 434 3.59 25.39 -8.60
C LYS A 434 4.94 25.76 -9.23
N SER A 435 6.01 25.87 -8.42
CA SER A 435 7.34 26.26 -8.92
C SER A 435 7.96 25.18 -9.79
N PHE A 436 7.79 23.90 -9.44
CA PHE A 436 8.29 22.78 -10.25
C PHE A 436 7.62 22.67 -11.62
N MET A 437 6.40 23.19 -11.76
CA MET A 437 5.75 23.31 -13.07
C MET A 437 6.31 24.46 -13.93
N GLN A 438 7.04 25.44 -13.32
CA GLN A 438 7.61 26.59 -14.03
C GLN A 438 9.11 26.43 -14.34
N GLU A 439 9.85 25.65 -13.54
CA GLU A 439 11.30 25.44 -13.75
C GLU A 439 11.60 24.65 -15.04
N ASN A 440 10.79 23.68 -15.40
CA ASN A 440 11.00 22.91 -16.64
C ASN A 440 10.83 23.79 -17.89
N SER A 441 9.96 24.79 -17.89
CA SER A 441 9.80 25.69 -19.03
C SER A 441 10.98 26.63 -19.24
N ARG A 442 11.86 26.83 -18.23
CA ARG A 442 13.06 27.67 -18.34
C ARG A 442 14.34 26.89 -18.68
N ALA A 443 14.35 25.57 -18.45
CA ALA A 443 15.50 24.72 -18.77
C ALA A 443 15.55 24.27 -20.24
N THR A 444 14.47 24.47 -20.97
CA THR A 444 14.32 24.10 -22.41
C THR A 444 14.27 25.31 -23.34
N SER A 445 14.28 26.54 -22.83
CA SER A 445 14.47 27.77 -23.59
C SER A 445 15.95 28.23 -23.54
#